data_8904862440d90e128bd39ab5173af294
#
_entry.id   8904862440d90e128bd39ab5173af294
#
_cell.length_a   1.000
_cell.length_b   1.000
_cell.length_c   1.000
_cell.angle_alpha   90.00
_cell.angle_beta   90.00
_cell.angle_gamma   90.00
#
_symmetry.space_group_name_H-M   'P 1'
#
loop_
_entity.id
_entity.type
_entity.pdbx_description
1 polymer ?
#
loop_
_entity_poly.entity_id
_entity_poly.type
_entity_poly.pdbx_seq_one_letter_code
_entity_poly.pdbx_strand_id
1 'polypeptide(L)'
;ILDVKYYVLLPSASYIGSSLDNVQWSTILRSVSGEGGFQMSYGQRPKPREIAQFLILDNRMPRSLIFCANKIVSNLQYLQKDAEQAPPSSAMANRLLMLEKDIDQIFDDGLHEYIQNFLLQNAELARQVEVDYRFYR
;
A
#
# COMPACT_ATOMS: atom_id res chain seq x y z
N ILE A 1 -7.47 5.03 3.47
CA ILE A 1 -8.25 4.73 2.25
C ILE A 1 -9.46 3.87 2.58
N LEU A 2 -9.29 2.78 3.30
CA LEU A 2 -10.40 1.86 3.62
C LEU A 2 -11.51 2.54 4.41
N ASP A 3 -11.16 3.44 5.32
CA ASP A 3 -12.13 4.12 6.18
C ASP A 3 -12.90 5.22 5.47
N VAL A 4 -12.30 5.84 4.47
CA VAL A 4 -12.84 7.02 3.79
C VAL A 4 -13.44 6.65 2.43
N LYS A 5 -12.82 5.74 1.68
CA LYS A 5 -13.23 5.35 0.34
C LYS A 5 -13.83 3.94 0.32
N TYR A 6 -15.04 3.86 0.80
CA TYR A 6 -15.77 2.61 0.86
C TYR A 6 -16.51 2.35 -0.46
N TYR A 7 -15.84 1.66 -1.38
CA TYR A 7 -16.38 1.35 -2.72
C TYR A 7 -17.23 0.07 -2.77
N VAL A 8 -17.71 -0.42 -1.64
CA VAL A 8 -18.55 -1.63 -1.61
C VAL A 8 -19.90 -1.41 -2.29
N LEU A 9 -20.41 -0.20 -2.21
CA LEU A 9 -21.52 0.22 -3.03
C LEU A 9 -20.91 0.89 -4.25
N LEU A 10 -20.92 0.20 -5.39
CA LEU A 10 -20.37 0.69 -6.64
C LEU A 10 -20.73 2.16 -6.82
N PRO A 11 -19.75 3.08 -6.69
CA PRO A 11 -20.05 4.46 -6.94
C PRO A 11 -20.51 4.60 -8.39
N SER A 12 -21.56 5.36 -8.61
CA SER A 12 -21.96 5.68 -9.98
C SER A 12 -20.80 6.37 -10.69
N ALA A 13 -20.71 6.22 -12.00
CA ALA A 13 -19.68 6.89 -12.79
C ALA A 13 -19.64 8.42 -12.55
N SER A 14 -20.80 9.00 -12.18
CA SER A 14 -20.92 10.42 -11.82
C SER A 14 -20.32 10.77 -10.46
N TYR A 15 -20.11 9.80 -9.57
CA TYR A 15 -19.48 10.03 -8.26
C TYR A 15 -17.96 10.12 -8.37
N ILE A 16 -17.35 9.27 -9.19
CA ILE A 16 -15.90 9.25 -9.36
C ILE A 16 -15.44 10.57 -9.98
N GLY A 17 -14.51 11.26 -9.29
CA GLY A 17 -14.04 12.58 -9.71
C GLY A 17 -14.97 13.73 -9.35
N SER A 18 -16.07 13.47 -8.63
CA SER A 18 -16.94 14.52 -8.09
C SER A 18 -16.20 15.36 -7.04
N SER A 19 -16.79 16.53 -6.70
CA SER A 19 -16.21 17.39 -5.65
C SER A 19 -16.06 16.66 -4.32
N LEU A 20 -17.05 15.83 -3.94
CA LEU A 20 -16.99 15.05 -2.71
C LEU A 20 -15.87 14.00 -2.77
N ASP A 21 -15.76 13.28 -3.87
CA ASP A 21 -14.71 12.29 -4.07
C ASP A 21 -13.32 12.92 -3.98
N ASN A 22 -13.12 14.06 -4.63
CA ASN A 22 -11.86 14.81 -4.59
C ASN A 22 -11.51 15.30 -3.18
N VAL A 23 -12.48 15.79 -2.42
CA VAL A 23 -12.27 16.21 -1.03
C VAL A 23 -11.87 15.04 -0.15
N GLN A 24 -12.52 13.89 -0.32
CA GLN A 24 -12.19 12.68 0.44
C GLN A 24 -10.76 12.20 0.14
N TRP A 25 -10.36 12.15 -1.13
CA TRP A 25 -9.01 11.77 -1.51
C TRP A 25 -7.96 12.77 -1.02
N SER A 26 -8.24 14.06 -1.06
CA SER A 26 -7.35 15.08 -0.50
C SER A 26 -7.19 14.94 1.01
N THR A 27 -8.26 14.58 1.71
CA THR A 27 -8.24 14.31 3.15
C THR A 27 -7.36 13.10 3.47
N ILE A 28 -7.46 12.03 2.70
CA ILE A 28 -6.60 10.86 2.83
C ILE A 28 -5.13 11.26 2.67
N LEU A 29 -4.83 12.02 1.63
CA LEU A 29 -3.46 12.48 1.33
C LEU A 29 -2.88 13.31 2.48
N ARG A 30 -3.67 14.20 3.06
CA ARG A 30 -3.29 15.00 4.24
C ARG A 30 -3.04 14.13 5.47
N SER A 31 -3.87 13.12 5.69
CA SER A 31 -3.77 12.26 6.88
C SER A 31 -2.43 11.54 6.97
N VAL A 32 -1.76 11.32 5.85
CA VAL A 32 -0.42 10.72 5.79
C VAL A 32 0.69 11.75 5.53
N SER A 33 0.37 13.03 5.62
CA SER A 33 1.31 14.14 5.36
C SER A 33 1.93 14.07 3.96
N GLY A 34 1.15 13.63 2.99
CA GLY A 34 1.62 13.38 1.63
C GLY A 34 1.43 14.53 0.63
N GLU A 35 0.79 15.63 1.03
CA GLU A 35 0.44 16.72 0.10
C GLU A 35 1.65 17.34 -0.60
N GLY A 36 2.71 17.65 0.16
CA GLY A 36 3.90 18.25 -0.40
C GLY A 36 4.59 17.36 -1.42
N GLY A 37 4.80 16.08 -1.07
CA GLY A 37 5.39 15.10 -1.97
C GLY A 37 4.55 14.84 -3.21
N PHE A 38 3.23 14.80 -3.04
CA PHE A 38 2.30 14.64 -4.16
C PHE A 38 2.38 15.82 -5.13
N GLN A 39 2.35 17.03 -4.62
CA GLN A 39 2.45 18.26 -5.45
C GLN A 39 3.75 18.31 -6.25
N MET A 40 4.86 17.87 -5.65
CA MET A 40 6.14 17.81 -6.35
C MET A 40 6.15 16.79 -7.49
N SER A 41 5.42 15.69 -7.35
CA SER A 41 5.41 14.58 -8.32
C SER A 41 4.31 14.68 -9.36
N TYR A 42 3.14 15.18 -9.00
CA TYR A 42 1.91 15.15 -9.82
C TYR A 42 1.30 16.52 -10.08
N GLY A 43 1.83 17.59 -9.46
CA GLY A 43 1.29 18.93 -9.61
C GLY A 43 0.18 19.27 -8.59
N GLN A 44 -0.47 20.42 -8.79
CA GLN A 44 -1.38 20.98 -7.78
C GLN A 44 -2.83 20.51 -7.86
N ARG A 45 -3.22 19.81 -8.92
CA ARG A 45 -4.60 19.35 -9.12
C ARG A 45 -4.67 17.85 -8.87
N PRO A 46 -4.98 17.42 -7.64
CA PRO A 46 -5.03 16.00 -7.32
C PRO A 46 -6.24 15.33 -8.00
N LYS A 47 -5.97 14.23 -8.69
CA LYS A 47 -7.01 13.33 -9.21
C LYS A 47 -7.03 12.06 -8.36
N PRO A 48 -8.20 11.47 -8.13
CA PRO A 48 -8.31 10.26 -7.31
C PRO A 48 -7.36 9.13 -7.72
N ARG A 49 -7.25 8.86 -9.01
CA ARG A 49 -6.36 7.83 -9.55
C ARG A 49 -4.90 8.11 -9.23
N GLU A 50 -4.47 9.36 -9.36
CA GLU A 50 -3.08 9.77 -9.09
C GLU A 50 -2.76 9.70 -7.60
N ILE A 51 -3.68 10.09 -6.73
CA ILE A 51 -3.53 9.98 -5.27
C ILE A 51 -3.40 8.50 -4.87
N ALA A 52 -4.27 7.65 -5.39
CA ALA A 52 -4.21 6.22 -5.14
C ALA A 52 -2.88 5.64 -5.62
N GLN A 53 -2.42 6.00 -6.82
CA GLN A 53 -1.14 5.57 -7.35
C GLN A 53 0.03 6.02 -6.47
N PHE A 54 0.01 7.26 -6.01
CA PHE A 54 1.04 7.81 -5.14
C PHE A 54 1.12 7.07 -3.80
N LEU A 55 -0.03 6.78 -3.19
CA LEU A 55 -0.10 6.14 -1.88
C LEU A 55 0.12 4.62 -1.93
N ILE A 56 -0.11 3.98 -3.05
CA ILE A 56 0.02 2.53 -3.19
C ILE A 56 1.33 2.15 -3.89
N LEU A 57 1.66 2.79 -5.00
CA LEU A 57 2.68 2.32 -5.94
C LEU A 57 3.92 3.21 -6.08
N ASP A 58 3.95 4.40 -5.49
CA ASP A 58 5.11 5.27 -5.67
C ASP A 58 6.26 4.87 -4.76
N ASN A 59 7.34 4.40 -5.36
CA ASN A 59 8.56 3.98 -4.66
C ASN A 59 9.30 5.11 -3.94
N ARG A 60 8.95 6.36 -4.24
CA ARG A 60 9.57 7.55 -3.62
C ARG A 60 8.80 8.05 -2.41
N MET A 61 7.53 7.62 -2.26
CA MET A 61 6.69 8.00 -1.13
C MET A 61 6.95 7.06 0.05
N PRO A 62 7.57 7.54 1.16
CA PRO A 62 7.99 6.67 2.26
C PRO A 62 6.87 5.92 2.98
N ARG A 63 5.61 6.34 2.77
CA ARG A 63 4.43 5.72 3.37
C ARG A 63 3.57 4.99 2.34
N SER A 64 4.03 4.85 1.10
CA SER A 64 3.30 4.05 0.12
C SER A 64 3.41 2.57 0.46
N LEU A 65 2.43 1.79 0.00
CA LEU A 65 2.44 0.34 0.26
C LEU A 65 3.67 -0.33 -0.37
N ILE A 66 4.00 0.04 -1.60
CA ILE A 66 5.15 -0.56 -2.30
C ILE A 66 6.49 -0.18 -1.68
N PHE A 67 6.64 1.07 -1.22
CA PHE A 67 7.85 1.49 -0.50
C PHE A 67 8.04 0.67 0.78
N CYS A 68 6.97 0.52 1.55
CA CYS A 68 7.00 -0.26 2.80
C CYS A 68 7.30 -1.74 2.52
N ALA A 69 6.67 -2.34 1.51
CA ALA A 69 6.91 -3.73 1.12
C ALA A 69 8.38 -3.94 0.70
N ASN A 70 8.94 -3.04 -0.10
CA ASN A 70 10.34 -3.08 -0.48
C ASN A 70 11.28 -2.99 0.73
N LYS A 71 10.97 -2.12 1.70
CA LYS A 71 11.76 -2.00 2.93
C LYS A 71 11.70 -3.27 3.78
N ILE A 72 10.54 -3.88 3.90
CA ILE A 72 10.38 -5.16 4.61
C ILE A 72 11.26 -6.23 3.96
N VAL A 73 11.20 -6.38 2.65
CA VAL A 73 12.02 -7.36 1.90
C VAL A 73 13.51 -7.09 2.13
N SER A 74 13.95 -5.85 1.99
CA SER A 74 15.36 -5.47 2.19
C SER A 74 15.84 -5.76 3.61
N ASN A 75 15.03 -5.43 4.61
CA ASN A 75 15.38 -5.64 6.01
C ASN A 75 15.45 -7.13 6.35
N LEU A 76 14.54 -7.94 5.83
CA LEU A 76 14.60 -9.38 6.04
C LEU A 76 15.78 -10.03 5.32
N GLN A 77 16.12 -9.56 4.13
CA GLN A 77 17.35 -10.01 3.43
C GLN A 77 18.61 -9.72 4.26
N TYR A 78 18.65 -8.55 4.87
CA TYR A 78 19.77 -8.19 5.76
C TYR A 78 19.84 -9.10 6.98
N LEU A 79 18.69 -9.36 7.63
CA LEU A 79 18.65 -10.23 8.83
C LEU A 79 19.02 -11.68 8.53
N GLN A 80 18.75 -12.17 7.33
CA GLN A 80 19.04 -13.56 6.95
C GLN A 80 20.40 -13.75 6.28
N LYS A 81 21.19 -12.70 6.16
CA LYS A 81 22.46 -12.70 5.41
C LYS A 81 23.40 -13.86 5.78
N ASP A 82 23.47 -14.20 7.07
CA ASP A 82 24.34 -15.26 7.57
C ASP A 82 23.58 -16.57 7.86
N ALA A 83 22.30 -16.67 7.48
CA ALA A 83 21.51 -17.86 7.69
C ALA A 83 21.77 -18.90 6.59
N GLU A 84 21.86 -20.17 6.98
CA GLU A 84 22.03 -21.28 6.02
C GLU A 84 20.81 -21.43 5.11
N GLN A 85 19.63 -21.17 5.65
CA GLN A 85 18.35 -21.21 4.89
C GLN A 85 17.52 -19.97 5.19
N ALA A 86 16.84 -19.47 4.15
CA ALA A 86 15.92 -18.34 4.31
C ALA A 86 14.71 -18.77 5.15
N PRO A 87 14.34 -17.99 6.19
CA PRO A 87 13.13 -18.26 6.96
C PRO A 87 11.87 -18.13 6.11
N PRO A 88 10.74 -18.76 6.52
CA PRO A 88 9.46 -18.64 5.81
C PRO A 88 8.98 -17.20 5.59
N SER A 89 9.29 -16.29 6.52
CA SER A 89 8.95 -14.86 6.39
C SER A 89 9.54 -14.21 5.14
N SER A 90 10.69 -14.66 4.66
CA SER A 90 11.30 -14.12 3.43
C SER A 90 10.44 -14.37 2.19
N ALA A 91 9.93 -15.59 2.05
CA ALA A 91 9.01 -15.92 0.95
C ALA A 91 7.68 -15.15 1.07
N MET A 92 7.19 -14.98 2.28
CA MET A 92 5.97 -14.22 2.54
C MET A 92 6.15 -12.73 2.20
N ALA A 93 7.29 -12.14 2.53
CA ALA A 93 7.61 -10.75 2.18
C ALA A 93 7.70 -10.57 0.65
N ASN A 94 8.32 -11.50 -0.05
CA ASN A 94 8.37 -11.47 -1.52
C ASN A 94 6.97 -11.58 -2.13
N ARG A 95 6.09 -12.41 -1.57
CA ARG A 95 4.70 -12.51 -2.03
C ARG A 95 3.93 -11.21 -1.81
N LEU A 96 4.18 -10.53 -0.68
CA LEU A 96 3.58 -9.22 -0.43
C LEU A 96 4.00 -8.21 -1.52
N LEU A 97 5.27 -8.18 -1.86
CA LEU A 97 5.80 -7.31 -2.92
C LEU A 97 5.21 -7.67 -4.29
N MET A 98 4.94 -8.94 -4.56
CA MET A 98 4.33 -9.42 -5.81
C MET A 98 2.86 -9.02 -5.97
N LEU A 99 2.22 -8.43 -4.97
CA LEU A 99 0.88 -7.84 -5.10
C LEU A 99 0.89 -6.54 -5.92
N GLU A 100 2.06 -5.99 -6.23
CA GLU A 100 2.16 -4.81 -7.08
C GLU A 100 1.50 -5.05 -8.44
N LYS A 101 0.61 -4.14 -8.81
CA LYS A 101 -0.11 -4.15 -10.08
C LYS A 101 -0.24 -2.73 -10.59
N ASP A 102 -0.52 -2.59 -11.89
CA ASP A 102 -0.92 -1.31 -12.47
C ASP A 102 -2.14 -0.74 -11.73
N ILE A 103 -2.18 0.59 -11.56
CA ILE A 103 -3.26 1.23 -10.82
C ILE A 103 -4.63 1.00 -11.45
N ASP A 104 -4.71 0.95 -12.77
CA ASP A 104 -5.97 0.68 -13.45
C ASP A 104 -6.45 -0.76 -13.16
N GLN A 105 -5.54 -1.70 -13.09
CA GLN A 105 -5.86 -3.08 -12.72
C GLN A 105 -6.37 -3.18 -11.28
N ILE A 106 -5.76 -2.41 -10.37
CA ILE A 106 -6.20 -2.36 -8.96
C ILE A 106 -7.63 -1.83 -8.86
N PHE A 107 -7.96 -0.76 -9.61
CA PHE A 107 -9.32 -0.23 -9.64
C PHE A 107 -10.32 -1.20 -10.28
N ASP A 108 -9.93 -1.87 -11.35
CA ASP A 108 -10.78 -2.85 -12.04
C ASP A 108 -11.06 -4.08 -11.16
N ASP A 109 -10.07 -4.55 -10.42
CA ASP A 109 -10.18 -5.71 -9.52
C ASP A 109 -10.86 -5.35 -8.19
N GLY A 110 -10.95 -4.07 -7.86
CA GLY A 110 -11.52 -3.57 -6.60
C GLY A 110 -10.44 -3.02 -5.67
N LEU A 111 -10.41 -1.69 -5.53
CA LEU A 111 -9.44 -1.01 -4.66
C LEU A 111 -9.56 -1.46 -3.21
N HIS A 112 -10.78 -1.57 -2.69
CA HIS A 112 -11.04 -1.96 -1.31
C HIS A 112 -10.50 -3.37 -1.03
N GLU A 113 -10.83 -4.32 -1.89
CA GLU A 113 -10.41 -5.71 -1.79
C GLU A 113 -8.88 -5.85 -1.90
N TYR A 114 -8.28 -5.08 -2.79
CA TYR A 114 -6.82 -5.06 -2.95
C TYR A 114 -6.13 -4.63 -1.66
N ILE A 115 -6.58 -3.54 -1.05
CA ILE A 115 -5.98 -3.01 0.16
C ILE A 115 -6.23 -3.95 1.34
N GLN A 116 -7.44 -4.50 1.48
CA GLN A 116 -7.75 -5.49 2.52
C GLN A 116 -6.84 -6.71 2.42
N ASN A 117 -6.66 -7.24 1.22
CA ASN A 117 -5.78 -8.39 0.99
C ASN A 117 -4.32 -8.06 1.34
N PHE A 118 -3.85 -6.87 0.96
CA PHE A 118 -2.50 -6.41 1.31
C PHE A 118 -2.32 -6.35 2.83
N LEU A 119 -3.27 -5.76 3.55
CA LEU A 119 -3.21 -5.65 5.01
C LEU A 119 -3.25 -7.02 5.69
N LEU A 120 -4.07 -7.94 5.19
CA LEU A 120 -4.16 -9.29 5.71
C LEU A 120 -2.83 -10.03 5.55
N GLN A 121 -2.25 -9.99 4.37
CA GLN A 121 -0.95 -10.62 4.11
C GLN A 121 0.18 -9.97 4.92
N ASN A 122 0.14 -8.67 5.10
CA ASN A 122 1.10 -7.96 5.95
C ASN A 122 0.99 -8.40 7.42
N ALA A 123 -0.23 -8.57 7.93
CA ALA A 123 -0.45 -9.03 9.30
C ALA A 123 0.05 -10.47 9.50
N GLU A 124 -0.17 -11.35 8.53
CA GLU A 124 0.35 -12.72 8.56
C GLU A 124 1.88 -12.75 8.51
N LEU A 125 2.47 -11.89 7.67
CA LEU A 125 3.92 -11.73 7.59
C LEU A 125 4.50 -11.27 8.94
N ALA A 126 3.88 -10.30 9.60
CA ALA A 126 4.33 -9.81 10.90
C ALA A 126 4.36 -10.93 11.94
N ARG A 127 3.35 -11.78 11.98
CA ARG A 127 3.32 -12.95 12.87
C ARG A 127 4.42 -13.96 12.54
N GLN A 128 4.68 -14.19 11.26
CA GLN A 128 5.74 -15.11 10.85
C GLN A 128 7.13 -14.58 11.20
N VAL A 129 7.36 -13.27 11.04
CA VAL A 129 8.63 -12.63 11.46
C VAL A 129 8.83 -12.81 12.97
N GLU A 130 7.79 -12.63 13.76
CA GLU A 130 7.85 -12.84 15.20
C GLU A 130 8.29 -14.28 15.53
N VAL A 131 7.77 -15.27 14.84
CA VAL A 131 8.14 -16.67 15.01
C VAL A 131 9.56 -16.94 14.55
N ASP A 132 9.92 -16.50 13.34
CA ASP A 132 11.22 -16.78 12.73
C ASP A 132 12.38 -16.18 13.50
N TYR A 133 12.19 -14.99 14.06
CA TYR A 133 13.23 -14.25 14.76
C TYR A 133 13.01 -14.20 16.28
N ARG A 134 12.00 -14.90 16.78
CA ARG A 134 11.71 -15.06 18.22
C ARG A 134 11.56 -13.74 18.97
N PHE A 135 10.83 -12.79 18.39
CA PHE A 135 10.52 -11.51 19.03
C PHE A 135 9.39 -11.61 20.06
N TYR A 136 9.10 -12.78 20.54
CA TYR A 136 8.11 -12.98 21.60
C TYR A 136 8.78 -13.07 22.97
N ARG A 137 8.11 -12.54 23.91
CA ARG A 137 8.54 -12.60 25.31
C ARG A 137 7.71 -13.63 26.07
#